data_2d2ef364f4a101b3b684f79ab28468f3
#
_entry.id   2d2ef364f4a101b3b684f79ab28468f3
#
_cell.length_a   1.000
_cell.length_b   1.000
_cell.length_c   1.000
_cell.angle_alpha   90.00
_cell.angle_beta   90.00
_cell.angle_gamma   90.00
#
_symmetry.space_group_name_H-M   'P 1'
#
loop_
_entity.id
_entity.type
_entity.pdbx_description
1 polymer ?
#
loop_
_entity_poly.entity_id
_entity_poly.type
_entity_poly.pdbx_seq_one_letter_code
_entity_poly.pdbx_strand_id
1 'polypeptide(L)'
;MSDSWEGDLEDLGTLLHDLRTPLAAILGLALTLEREDVDLKPDEARDLVSRISDNARRLDRMVGDLLDLIRIAHGAMELTIVPSDIAELAARVVEETDVIESRAVIVEGTSVTADVDPAKVERIVENLLSNSVRHTPPEGRIWLSVQEQDGGALIAVDDEGSVVPPAFREAIFEPFGRGRDWGEFAPGSGIDLALAAGLAELHGGRAWVEDRDGGGASFRVWLPEERSVGDR
;
A
#
# COMPACT_ATOMS: atom_id res chain seq x y z
N MET A 1 29.70 -5.52 11.36
CA MET A 1 29.53 -4.10 10.99
C MET A 1 29.56 -3.84 9.48
N SER A 2 30.01 -4.78 8.64
CA SER A 2 29.98 -4.69 7.16
C SER A 2 28.66 -5.16 6.53
N ASP A 3 27.97 -6.13 7.14
CA ASP A 3 26.76 -6.74 6.55
C ASP A 3 25.53 -5.83 6.56
N SER A 4 25.41 -4.86 7.49
CA SER A 4 24.26 -3.95 7.53
C SER A 4 24.28 -2.91 6.38
N TRP A 5 25.47 -2.43 5.98
CA TRP A 5 25.63 -1.47 4.89
C TRP A 5 25.34 -2.04 3.51
N GLU A 6 25.61 -3.31 3.30
CA GLU A 6 25.33 -3.97 2.01
C GLU A 6 23.82 -4.18 1.84
N GLY A 7 23.09 -4.53 2.89
CA GLY A 7 21.63 -4.58 2.91
C GLY A 7 21.00 -3.21 2.59
N ASP A 8 21.39 -2.19 3.34
CA ASP A 8 20.87 -0.82 3.17
C ASP A 8 21.08 -0.25 1.75
N LEU A 9 22.22 -0.57 1.10
CA LEU A 9 22.52 -0.13 -0.27
C LEU A 9 21.71 -0.86 -1.34
N GLU A 10 21.39 -2.13 -1.14
CA GLU A 10 20.57 -2.92 -2.06
C GLU A 10 19.11 -2.51 -1.98
N ASP A 11 18.60 -2.29 -0.78
CA ASP A 11 17.25 -1.80 -0.51
C ASP A 11 17.04 -0.41 -1.13
N LEU A 12 18.02 0.48 -0.99
CA LEU A 12 18.04 1.77 -1.68
C LEU A 12 18.09 1.60 -3.20
N GLY A 13 18.83 0.61 -3.70
CA GLY A 13 18.91 0.28 -5.12
C GLY A 13 17.55 -0.12 -5.70
N THR A 14 16.79 -0.93 -5.00
CA THR A 14 15.43 -1.35 -5.38
C THR A 14 14.47 -0.16 -5.40
N LEU A 15 14.49 0.66 -4.36
CA LEU A 15 13.68 1.88 -4.29
C LEU A 15 13.97 2.84 -5.45
N LEU A 16 15.25 3.09 -5.72
CA LEU A 16 15.67 3.96 -6.83
C LEU A 16 15.23 3.40 -8.19
N HIS A 17 15.25 2.07 -8.35
CA HIS A 17 14.75 1.40 -9.55
C HIS A 17 13.25 1.63 -9.72
N ASP A 18 12.47 1.48 -8.65
CA ASP A 18 11.01 1.65 -8.67
C ASP A 18 10.59 3.10 -8.91
N LEU A 19 11.32 4.07 -8.38
CA LEU A 19 11.13 5.49 -8.69
C LEU A 19 11.52 5.82 -10.13
N ARG A 20 12.56 5.18 -10.68
CA ARG A 20 13.04 5.41 -12.04
C ARG A 20 12.04 4.95 -13.09
N THR A 21 11.29 3.88 -12.83
CA THR A 21 10.33 3.31 -13.79
C THR A 21 9.24 4.31 -14.21
N PRO A 22 8.44 4.89 -13.31
CA PRO A 22 7.45 5.91 -13.67
C PRO A 22 8.10 7.18 -14.24
N LEU A 23 9.26 7.58 -13.74
CA LEU A 23 10.00 8.74 -14.27
C LEU A 23 10.41 8.52 -15.72
N ALA A 24 10.94 7.35 -16.06
CA ALA A 24 11.31 6.99 -17.44
C ALA A 24 10.09 6.93 -18.36
N ALA A 25 8.95 6.43 -17.86
CA ALA A 25 7.70 6.43 -18.61
C ALA A 25 7.22 7.85 -18.90
N ILE A 26 7.21 8.75 -17.91
CA ILE A 26 6.87 10.18 -18.09
C ILE A 26 7.76 10.80 -19.18
N LEU A 27 9.08 10.64 -19.06
CA LEU A 27 10.03 11.21 -20.01
C LEU A 27 9.82 10.65 -21.43
N GLY A 28 9.65 9.33 -21.57
CA GLY A 28 9.44 8.69 -22.88
C GLY A 28 8.14 9.14 -23.55
N LEU A 29 7.05 9.26 -22.78
CA LEU A 29 5.76 9.74 -23.29
C LEU A 29 5.81 11.24 -23.65
N ALA A 30 6.49 12.07 -22.85
CA ALA A 30 6.68 13.49 -23.13
C ALA A 30 7.52 13.69 -24.42
N LEU A 31 8.63 12.98 -24.56
CA LEU A 31 9.45 13.02 -25.78
C LEU A 31 8.66 12.56 -27.02
N THR A 32 7.70 11.66 -26.87
CA THR A 32 6.82 11.23 -27.98
C THR A 32 5.88 12.38 -28.40
N LEU A 33 5.35 13.14 -27.43
CA LEU A 33 4.51 14.32 -27.69
C LEU A 33 5.28 15.48 -28.35
N GLU A 34 6.59 15.61 -28.08
CA GLU A 34 7.44 16.65 -28.64
C GLU A 34 7.92 16.34 -30.08
N ARG A 35 7.72 15.12 -30.56
CA ARG A 35 8.18 14.72 -31.89
C ARG A 35 7.32 15.34 -32.99
N GLU A 36 7.95 16.13 -33.85
CA GLU A 36 7.33 16.75 -35.03
C GLU A 36 7.12 15.75 -36.20
N ASP A 37 7.83 14.61 -36.20
CA ASP A 37 7.75 13.57 -37.23
C ASP A 37 6.63 12.55 -36.97
N VAL A 38 5.92 12.66 -35.84
CA VAL A 38 4.77 11.81 -35.47
C VAL A 38 3.48 12.63 -35.55
N ASP A 39 2.63 12.30 -36.51
CA ASP A 39 1.32 12.93 -36.65
C ASP A 39 0.32 12.29 -35.67
N LEU A 40 0.31 12.78 -34.40
CA LEU A 40 -0.57 12.30 -33.35
C LEU A 40 -1.98 12.87 -33.52
N LYS A 41 -2.97 12.00 -33.53
CA LYS A 41 -4.37 12.44 -33.43
C LYS A 41 -4.65 13.05 -32.06
N PRO A 42 -5.62 13.97 -31.94
CA PRO A 42 -5.97 14.61 -30.66
C PRO A 42 -6.27 13.61 -29.53
N ASP A 43 -6.89 12.48 -29.85
CA ASP A 43 -7.21 11.45 -28.85
C ASP A 43 -5.98 10.66 -28.40
N GLU A 44 -5.05 10.37 -29.33
CA GLU A 44 -3.76 9.74 -29.02
C GLU A 44 -2.90 10.67 -28.13
N ALA A 45 -2.88 11.96 -28.43
CA ALA A 45 -2.20 12.95 -27.60
C ALA A 45 -2.79 13.04 -26.18
N ARG A 46 -4.13 12.99 -26.05
CA ARG A 46 -4.80 12.95 -24.73
C ARG A 46 -4.47 11.69 -23.95
N ASP A 47 -4.43 10.53 -24.61
CA ASP A 47 -4.03 9.27 -23.96
C ASP A 47 -2.59 9.36 -23.41
N LEU A 48 -1.65 9.88 -24.18
CA LEU A 48 -0.28 10.09 -23.72
C LEU A 48 -0.21 11.03 -22.51
N VAL A 49 -0.96 12.15 -22.53
CA VAL A 49 -1.03 13.08 -21.39
C VAL A 49 -1.66 12.42 -20.16
N SER A 50 -2.73 11.63 -20.30
CA SER A 50 -3.31 10.87 -19.21
C SER A 50 -2.29 9.94 -18.58
N ARG A 51 -1.59 9.15 -19.37
CA ARG A 51 -0.54 8.22 -18.90
C ARG A 51 0.64 8.93 -18.23
N ILE A 52 1.00 10.13 -18.67
CA ILE A 52 2.01 10.97 -17.99
C ILE A 52 1.47 11.36 -16.61
N SER A 53 0.22 11.81 -16.53
CA SER A 53 -0.41 12.21 -15.26
C SER A 53 -0.50 11.06 -14.28
N ASP A 54 -0.84 9.84 -14.71
CA ASP A 54 -0.95 8.65 -13.87
C ASP A 54 0.42 8.23 -13.32
N ASN A 55 1.45 8.26 -14.16
CA ASN A 55 2.83 7.98 -13.71
C ASN A 55 3.35 9.06 -12.75
N ALA A 56 3.00 10.33 -12.97
CA ALA A 56 3.37 11.43 -12.06
C ALA A 56 2.69 11.28 -10.69
N ARG A 57 1.39 10.98 -10.64
CA ARG A 57 0.66 10.68 -9.40
C ARG A 57 1.24 9.47 -8.67
N ARG A 58 1.62 8.42 -9.42
CA ARG A 58 2.27 7.24 -8.83
C ARG A 58 3.60 7.60 -8.18
N LEU A 59 4.43 8.40 -8.85
CA LEU A 59 5.72 8.85 -8.31
C LEU A 59 5.53 9.72 -7.06
N ASP A 60 4.57 10.63 -7.07
CA ASP A 60 4.24 11.49 -5.93
C ASP A 60 3.81 10.67 -4.72
N ARG A 61 2.95 9.65 -4.90
CA ARG A 61 2.57 8.72 -3.83
C ARG A 61 3.78 7.98 -3.26
N MET A 62 4.67 7.44 -4.10
CA MET A 62 5.86 6.71 -3.64
C MET A 62 6.81 7.60 -2.83
N VAL A 63 6.98 8.86 -3.23
CA VAL A 63 7.78 9.84 -2.47
C VAL A 63 7.11 10.18 -1.14
N GLY A 64 5.79 10.38 -1.14
CA GLY A 64 4.99 10.60 0.07
C GLY A 64 5.11 9.45 1.07
N ASP A 65 5.00 8.21 0.59
CA ASP A 65 5.13 7.00 1.41
C ASP A 65 6.51 6.87 2.05
N LEU A 66 7.55 7.14 1.29
CA LEU A 66 8.91 7.14 1.80
C LEU A 66 9.11 8.19 2.91
N LEU A 67 8.60 9.41 2.69
CA LEU A 67 8.67 10.48 3.70
C LEU A 67 7.89 10.10 4.97
N ASP A 68 6.73 9.47 4.83
CA ASP A 68 5.93 9.00 5.97
C ASP A 68 6.66 7.88 6.73
N LEU A 69 7.27 6.91 6.06
CA LEU A 69 8.11 5.90 6.70
C LEU A 69 9.29 6.53 7.47
N ILE A 70 9.97 7.50 6.87
CA ILE A 70 11.06 8.23 7.54
C ILE A 70 10.55 8.95 8.80
N ARG A 71 9.37 9.59 8.74
CA ARG A 71 8.77 10.25 9.91
C ARG A 71 8.39 9.26 11.02
N ILE A 72 7.84 8.10 10.64
CA ILE A 72 7.52 7.02 11.58
C ILE A 72 8.81 6.54 12.26
N ALA A 73 9.83 6.19 11.50
CA ALA A 73 11.10 5.69 12.01
C ALA A 73 11.82 6.65 12.97
N HIS A 74 11.62 7.96 12.79
CA HIS A 74 12.20 9.00 13.68
C HIS A 74 11.24 9.43 14.79
N GLY A 75 10.06 8.81 14.94
CA GLY A 75 9.06 9.21 15.93
C GLY A 75 8.51 10.64 15.73
N ALA A 76 8.59 11.15 14.48
CA ALA A 76 8.22 12.52 14.12
C ALA A 76 6.80 12.60 13.52
N MET A 77 6.09 11.49 13.43
CA MET A 77 4.71 11.48 12.97
C MET A 77 3.74 11.64 14.11
N GLU A 78 2.93 12.70 14.06
CA GLU A 78 1.85 12.95 15.01
C GLU A 78 0.52 12.48 14.41
N LEU A 79 -0.35 11.90 15.25
CA LEU A 79 -1.69 11.45 14.85
C LEU A 79 -2.75 12.44 15.34
N THR A 80 -3.74 12.70 14.50
CA THR A 80 -4.94 13.45 14.86
C THR A 80 -6.06 12.46 15.21
N ILE A 81 -6.12 12.05 16.46
CA ILE A 81 -7.03 11.01 16.96
C ILE A 81 -8.44 11.57 17.13
N VAL A 82 -9.41 10.94 16.48
CA VAL A 82 -10.86 11.21 16.64
C VAL A 82 -11.65 9.90 16.56
N PRO A 83 -12.79 9.77 17.28
CA PRO A 83 -13.68 8.61 17.12
C PRO A 83 -14.16 8.51 15.67
N SER A 84 -13.93 7.37 15.03
CA SER A 84 -14.25 7.17 13.61
C SER A 84 -14.81 5.78 13.36
N ASP A 85 -15.76 5.68 12.44
CA ASP A 85 -16.25 4.40 11.94
C ASP A 85 -15.27 3.85 10.89
N ILE A 86 -14.61 2.76 11.24
CA ILE A 86 -13.58 2.13 10.40
C ILE A 86 -14.18 1.56 9.12
N ALA A 87 -15.41 1.03 9.16
CA ALA A 87 -16.06 0.48 7.98
C ALA A 87 -16.42 1.60 6.98
N GLU A 88 -16.84 2.77 7.48
CA GLU A 88 -17.11 3.95 6.64
C GLU A 88 -15.83 4.48 5.97
N LEU A 89 -14.73 4.55 6.71
CA LEU A 89 -13.42 4.94 6.16
C LEU A 89 -12.97 3.95 5.07
N ALA A 90 -13.06 2.66 5.34
CA ALA A 90 -12.68 1.61 4.39
C ALA A 90 -13.53 1.65 3.10
N ALA A 91 -14.84 1.86 3.23
CA ALA A 91 -15.74 1.98 2.08
C ALA A 91 -15.43 3.22 1.24
N ARG A 92 -15.13 4.36 1.88
CA ARG A 92 -14.72 5.60 1.19
C ARG A 92 -13.48 5.40 0.34
N VAL A 93 -12.47 4.70 0.86
CA VAL A 93 -11.26 4.40 0.09
C VAL A 93 -11.61 3.63 -1.19
N VAL A 94 -12.50 2.64 -1.11
CA VAL A 94 -12.93 1.87 -2.29
C VAL A 94 -13.67 2.73 -3.31
N GLU A 95 -14.46 3.71 -2.85
CA GLU A 95 -15.23 4.62 -3.73
C GLU A 95 -14.35 5.68 -4.40
N GLU A 96 -13.32 6.19 -3.70
CA GLU A 96 -12.55 7.36 -4.12
C GLU A 96 -11.20 7.02 -4.77
N THR A 97 -10.71 5.77 -4.61
CA THR A 97 -9.37 5.42 -5.10
C THR A 97 -9.34 4.95 -6.54
N ASP A 98 -8.46 5.55 -7.33
CA ASP A 98 -8.15 5.13 -8.71
C ASP A 98 -7.37 3.79 -8.75
N VAL A 99 -6.85 3.31 -7.62
CA VAL A 99 -6.02 2.09 -7.54
C VAL A 99 -6.80 0.85 -7.97
N ILE A 100 -8.11 0.85 -7.79
CA ILE A 100 -9.00 -0.28 -8.08
C ILE A 100 -9.87 -0.07 -9.32
N GLU A 101 -9.66 1.00 -10.14
CA GLU A 101 -10.50 1.37 -11.30
C GLU A 101 -10.83 0.22 -12.27
N SER A 102 -10.02 -0.84 -12.29
CA SER A 102 -10.23 -2.01 -13.16
C SER A 102 -10.67 -3.27 -12.42
N ARG A 103 -10.88 -3.21 -11.10
CA ARG A 103 -11.17 -4.39 -10.27
C ARG A 103 -12.39 -4.22 -9.39
N ALA A 104 -13.21 -5.28 -9.36
CA ALA A 104 -14.29 -5.34 -8.38
C ALA A 104 -13.73 -5.75 -7.02
N VAL A 105 -13.77 -4.83 -6.05
CA VAL A 105 -13.52 -5.12 -4.64
C VAL A 105 -14.87 -5.38 -3.96
N ILE A 106 -14.99 -6.52 -3.30
CA ILE A 106 -16.18 -6.87 -2.53
C ILE A 106 -15.97 -6.30 -1.12
N VAL A 107 -16.81 -5.35 -0.72
CA VAL A 107 -16.75 -4.73 0.61
C VAL A 107 -17.77 -5.39 1.53
N GLU A 108 -17.31 -5.90 2.65
CA GLU A 108 -18.13 -6.53 3.67
C GLU A 108 -17.76 -5.95 5.04
N GLY A 109 -18.69 -5.86 5.97
CA GLY A 109 -18.33 -5.46 7.32
C GLY A 109 -19.45 -4.93 8.17
N THR A 110 -19.11 -4.71 9.42
CA THR A 110 -19.97 -4.08 10.42
C THR A 110 -19.36 -2.76 10.84
N SER A 111 -20.18 -1.78 11.21
CA SER A 111 -19.73 -0.54 11.81
C SER A 111 -18.94 -0.84 13.09
N VAL A 112 -17.68 -0.39 13.14
CA VAL A 112 -16.80 -0.49 14.32
C VAL A 112 -16.20 0.87 14.55
N THR A 113 -16.47 1.49 15.69
CA THR A 113 -15.90 2.79 16.06
C THR A 113 -14.59 2.58 16.81
N ALA A 114 -13.55 3.32 16.43
CA ALA A 114 -12.27 3.34 17.12
C ALA A 114 -11.68 4.76 17.17
N ASP A 115 -10.83 5.01 18.17
CA ASP A 115 -10.09 6.27 18.35
C ASP A 115 -8.85 6.25 17.45
N VAL A 116 -8.97 6.83 16.24
CA VAL A 116 -7.95 6.77 15.20
C VAL A 116 -7.72 8.11 14.51
N ASP A 117 -6.65 8.22 13.75
CA ASP A 117 -6.47 9.26 12.73
C ASP A 117 -7.10 8.76 11.41
N PRO A 118 -8.24 9.35 10.95
CA PRO A 118 -8.97 8.86 9.79
C PRO A 118 -8.12 8.80 8.52
N ALA A 119 -7.31 9.85 8.28
CA ALA A 119 -6.47 9.92 7.08
C ALA A 119 -5.38 8.82 7.08
N LYS A 120 -4.88 8.45 8.25
CA LYS A 120 -3.88 7.37 8.37
C LYS A 120 -4.52 5.99 8.25
N VAL A 121 -5.77 5.81 8.71
CA VAL A 121 -6.53 4.56 8.49
C VAL A 121 -6.88 4.41 7.01
N GLU A 122 -7.35 5.45 6.34
CA GLU A 122 -7.57 5.43 4.88
C GLU A 122 -6.28 5.03 4.15
N ARG A 123 -5.13 5.56 4.58
CA ARG A 123 -3.82 5.21 4.00
C ARG A 123 -3.42 3.75 4.23
N ILE A 124 -3.74 3.18 5.40
CA ILE A 124 -3.57 1.74 5.66
C ILE A 124 -4.36 0.93 4.63
N VAL A 125 -5.65 1.24 4.47
CA VAL A 125 -6.55 0.51 3.54
C VAL A 125 -6.07 0.64 2.10
N GLU A 126 -5.70 1.85 1.64
CA GLU A 126 -5.12 2.08 0.30
C GLU A 126 -3.89 1.21 0.05
N ASN A 127 -2.97 1.13 1.01
CA ASN A 127 -1.74 0.36 0.89
C ASN A 127 -2.01 -1.15 0.81
N LEU A 128 -2.93 -1.66 1.63
CA LEU A 128 -3.33 -3.07 1.57
C LEU A 128 -4.01 -3.40 0.23
N LEU A 129 -4.94 -2.54 -0.23
CA LEU A 129 -5.62 -2.71 -1.52
C LEU A 129 -4.63 -2.62 -2.70
N SER A 130 -3.73 -1.64 -2.69
CA SER A 130 -2.69 -1.48 -3.71
C SER A 130 -1.80 -2.72 -3.82
N ASN A 131 -1.42 -3.29 -2.67
CA ASN A 131 -0.66 -4.53 -2.62
C ASN A 131 -1.46 -5.68 -3.24
N SER A 132 -2.71 -5.89 -2.84
CA SER A 132 -3.56 -6.97 -3.34
C SER A 132 -3.86 -6.83 -4.84
N VAL A 133 -4.13 -5.62 -5.34
CA VAL A 133 -4.33 -5.36 -6.78
C VAL A 133 -3.10 -5.74 -7.59
N ARG A 134 -1.90 -5.48 -7.08
CA ARG A 134 -0.63 -5.77 -7.75
C ARG A 134 -0.32 -7.26 -7.83
N HIS A 135 -0.70 -8.02 -6.80
CA HIS A 135 -0.34 -9.43 -6.65
C HIS A 135 -1.45 -10.40 -7.06
N THR A 136 -2.66 -9.90 -7.34
CA THR A 136 -3.80 -10.71 -7.79
C THR A 136 -3.87 -10.72 -9.33
N PRO A 137 -4.04 -11.88 -9.97
CA PRO A 137 -4.29 -11.96 -11.43
C PRO A 137 -5.49 -11.09 -11.85
N PRO A 138 -5.58 -10.62 -13.12
CA PRO A 138 -6.65 -9.74 -13.56
C PRO A 138 -8.07 -10.26 -13.29
N GLU A 139 -8.29 -11.56 -13.33
CA GLU A 139 -9.58 -12.22 -13.08
C GLU A 139 -9.81 -12.57 -11.62
N GLY A 140 -8.77 -12.41 -10.77
CA GLY A 140 -8.84 -12.74 -9.34
C GLY A 140 -9.63 -11.69 -8.58
N ARG A 141 -10.31 -12.14 -7.52
CA ARG A 141 -11.15 -11.31 -6.66
C ARG A 141 -10.37 -10.77 -5.49
N ILE A 142 -10.82 -9.62 -4.99
CA ILE A 142 -10.33 -8.98 -3.79
C ILE A 142 -11.52 -8.66 -2.89
N TRP A 143 -11.38 -8.90 -1.60
CA TRP A 143 -12.38 -8.58 -0.58
C TRP A 143 -11.75 -7.64 0.44
N LEU A 144 -12.52 -6.68 0.88
CA LEU A 144 -12.20 -5.81 2.01
C LEU A 144 -13.25 -6.04 3.08
N SER A 145 -12.82 -6.41 4.27
CA SER A 145 -13.74 -6.61 5.39
C SER A 145 -13.29 -5.84 6.63
N VAL A 146 -14.29 -5.39 7.39
CA VAL A 146 -14.11 -4.76 8.71
C VAL A 146 -15.01 -5.45 9.71
N GLN A 147 -14.45 -5.87 10.83
CA GLN A 147 -15.19 -6.52 11.91
C GLN A 147 -14.64 -6.15 13.28
N GLU A 148 -15.50 -6.21 14.30
CA GLU A 148 -15.06 -6.09 15.68
C GLU A 148 -14.32 -7.37 16.09
N GLN A 149 -13.13 -7.23 16.65
CA GLN A 149 -12.35 -8.35 17.18
C GLN A 149 -11.50 -7.89 18.35
N ASP A 150 -11.53 -8.64 19.45
CA ASP A 150 -10.65 -8.46 20.63
C ASP A 150 -10.62 -7.02 21.17
N GLY A 151 -11.76 -6.31 21.19
CA GLY A 151 -11.88 -4.93 21.67
C GLY A 151 -11.22 -3.90 20.72
N GLY A 152 -11.30 -4.16 19.44
CA GLY A 152 -10.81 -3.27 18.40
C GLY A 152 -11.41 -3.60 17.03
N ALA A 153 -10.99 -2.88 16.02
CA ALA A 153 -11.36 -3.08 14.62
C ALA A 153 -10.32 -3.94 13.90
N LEU A 154 -10.75 -5.04 13.32
CA LEU A 154 -9.97 -5.81 12.37
C LEU A 154 -10.35 -5.41 10.95
N ILE A 155 -9.38 -4.90 10.21
CA ILE A 155 -9.45 -4.66 8.77
C ILE A 155 -8.74 -5.82 8.09
N ALA A 156 -9.39 -6.49 7.13
CA ALA A 156 -8.77 -7.54 6.34
C ALA A 156 -8.97 -7.29 4.85
N VAL A 157 -7.88 -7.42 4.08
CA VAL A 157 -7.89 -7.45 2.63
C VAL A 157 -7.47 -8.83 2.18
N ASP A 158 -8.43 -9.56 1.64
CA ASP A 158 -8.27 -10.92 1.12
C ASP A 158 -8.13 -10.88 -0.39
N ASP A 159 -7.24 -11.68 -0.95
CA ASP A 159 -7.05 -11.75 -2.39
C ASP A 159 -6.85 -13.18 -2.92
N GLU A 160 -7.14 -13.37 -4.22
CA GLU A 160 -6.88 -14.63 -4.94
C GLU A 160 -5.49 -14.62 -5.61
N GLY A 161 -4.53 -13.92 -5.03
CA GLY A 161 -3.15 -13.87 -5.49
C GLY A 161 -2.31 -15.04 -4.99
N SER A 162 -1.01 -14.82 -4.96
CA SER A 162 -0.06 -15.81 -4.46
C SER A 162 -0.05 -15.84 -2.93
N VAL A 163 0.06 -17.06 -2.38
CA VAL A 163 0.23 -17.28 -0.94
C VAL A 163 1.58 -16.73 -0.49
N VAL A 164 1.63 -16.06 0.65
CA VAL A 164 2.89 -15.61 1.25
C VAL A 164 3.52 -16.76 2.05
N PRO A 165 4.70 -17.28 1.64
CA PRO A 165 5.34 -18.36 2.37
C PRO A 165 5.61 -17.97 3.83
N PRO A 166 5.44 -18.88 4.81
CA PRO A 166 5.59 -18.57 6.24
C PRO A 166 6.92 -17.90 6.62
N ALA A 167 8.01 -18.26 5.93
CA ALA A 167 9.34 -17.69 6.19
C ALA A 167 9.43 -16.18 5.89
N PHE A 168 8.49 -15.63 5.13
CA PHE A 168 8.51 -14.23 4.68
C PHE A 168 7.41 -13.36 5.30
N ARG A 169 6.48 -13.94 6.07
CA ARG A 169 5.29 -13.23 6.59
C ARG A 169 5.61 -12.04 7.49
N GLU A 170 6.72 -12.09 8.22
CA GLU A 170 7.19 -10.96 9.02
C GLU A 170 7.94 -9.96 8.14
N ALA A 171 8.88 -10.44 7.33
CA ALA A 171 9.74 -9.59 6.51
C ALA A 171 9.00 -8.72 5.47
N ILE A 172 7.80 -9.12 5.02
CA ILE A 172 7.03 -8.30 4.06
C ILE A 172 6.53 -6.97 4.65
N PHE A 173 6.46 -6.86 5.97
CA PHE A 173 6.08 -5.64 6.69
C PHE A 173 7.28 -4.79 7.12
N GLU A 174 8.51 -5.27 6.92
CA GLU A 174 9.71 -4.47 7.12
C GLU A 174 9.93 -3.51 5.93
N PRO A 175 10.38 -2.28 6.16
CA PRO A 175 10.78 -1.39 5.08
C PRO A 175 11.83 -2.08 4.20
N PHE A 176 11.56 -2.14 2.90
CA PHE A 176 12.43 -2.81 1.92
C PHE A 176 12.67 -4.31 2.16
N GLY A 177 11.93 -4.95 3.07
CA GLY A 177 12.08 -6.34 3.53
C GLY A 177 11.92 -7.44 2.47
N ARG A 178 11.93 -7.06 1.19
CA ARG A 178 11.93 -7.94 0.03
C ARG A 178 13.35 -8.32 -0.36
N GLY A 179 13.98 -9.16 0.47
CA GLY A 179 15.32 -9.67 0.23
C GLY A 179 15.45 -10.52 -1.05
N ARG A 180 16.70 -10.80 -1.45
CA ARG A 180 17.12 -11.52 -2.67
C ARG A 180 16.45 -12.87 -2.93
N ASP A 181 15.83 -13.48 -1.94
CA ASP A 181 15.29 -14.83 -2.00
C ASP A 181 13.86 -14.92 -2.57
N TRP A 182 13.22 -13.78 -2.86
CA TRP A 182 11.83 -13.75 -3.33
C TRP A 182 11.65 -13.99 -4.83
N GLY A 183 12.71 -13.86 -5.65
CA GLY A 183 12.68 -14.09 -7.09
C GLY A 183 11.56 -13.31 -7.80
N GLU A 184 10.78 -13.98 -8.64
CA GLU A 184 9.68 -13.40 -9.40
C GLU A 184 8.45 -12.98 -8.55
N PHE A 185 8.43 -13.28 -7.24
CA PHE A 185 7.30 -13.01 -6.34
C PHE A 185 7.23 -11.59 -5.79
N ALA A 186 8.17 -10.70 -6.12
CA ALA A 186 8.28 -9.39 -5.49
C ALA A 186 8.23 -8.18 -6.45
N PRO A 187 7.15 -7.92 -7.20
CA PRO A 187 7.01 -6.64 -7.86
C PRO A 187 6.66 -5.53 -6.86
N GLY A 188 7.49 -4.50 -6.76
CA GLY A 188 7.23 -3.27 -6.00
C GLY A 188 8.24 -2.94 -4.91
N SER A 189 8.20 -1.71 -4.39
CA SER A 189 9.19 -1.11 -3.49
C SER A 189 9.26 -1.71 -2.08
N GLY A 190 8.29 -2.52 -1.67
CA GLY A 190 8.19 -2.99 -0.28
C GLY A 190 7.80 -1.90 0.74
N ILE A 191 7.34 -0.75 0.26
CA ILE A 191 6.97 0.39 1.10
C ILE A 191 5.52 0.27 1.59
N ASP A 192 4.61 -0.18 0.74
CA ASP A 192 3.15 -0.17 0.99
C ASP A 192 2.78 -0.91 2.29
N LEU A 193 3.26 -2.16 2.46
CA LEU A 193 2.98 -2.96 3.65
C LEU A 193 3.73 -2.47 4.89
N ALA A 194 4.96 -2.01 4.72
CA ALA A 194 5.75 -1.43 5.81
C ALA A 194 5.09 -0.16 6.35
N LEU A 195 4.55 0.68 5.47
CA LEU A 195 3.82 1.88 5.87
C LEU A 195 2.50 1.51 6.58
N ALA A 196 1.75 0.53 6.05
CA ALA A 196 0.54 0.05 6.71
C ALA A 196 0.83 -0.48 8.14
N ALA A 197 1.90 -1.26 8.31
CA ALA A 197 2.32 -1.75 9.62
C ALA A 197 2.74 -0.63 10.56
N GLY A 198 3.60 0.29 10.10
CA GLY A 198 4.06 1.42 10.92
C GLY A 198 2.92 2.35 11.35
N LEU A 199 1.95 2.59 10.46
CA LEU A 199 0.75 3.37 10.80
C LEU A 199 -0.14 2.63 11.79
N ALA A 200 -0.31 1.30 11.66
CA ALA A 200 -1.03 0.49 12.63
C ALA A 200 -0.36 0.54 14.02
N GLU A 201 0.95 0.38 14.08
CA GLU A 201 1.73 0.45 15.32
C GLU A 201 1.61 1.82 16.01
N LEU A 202 1.62 2.92 15.26
CA LEU A 202 1.38 4.26 15.80
C LEU A 202 0.00 4.40 16.46
N HIS A 203 -1.00 3.63 16.02
CA HIS A 203 -2.32 3.55 16.65
C HIS A 203 -2.36 2.56 17.85
N GLY A 204 -1.26 1.87 18.14
CA GLY A 204 -1.22 0.80 19.16
C GLY A 204 -1.75 -0.53 18.64
N GLY A 205 -1.90 -0.66 17.32
CA GLY A 205 -2.34 -1.85 16.61
C GLY A 205 -1.20 -2.70 16.06
N ARG A 206 -1.52 -3.55 15.11
CA ARG A 206 -0.56 -4.44 14.43
C ARG A 206 -1.04 -4.83 13.03
N ALA A 207 -0.08 -5.22 12.17
CA ALA A 207 -0.35 -5.79 10.84
C ALA A 207 0.27 -7.18 10.73
N TRP A 208 -0.38 -8.08 9.99
CA TRP A 208 0.13 -9.43 9.68
C TRP A 208 -0.54 -9.98 8.43
N VAL A 209 -0.05 -11.13 7.94
CA VAL A 209 -0.62 -11.85 6.81
C VAL A 209 -0.89 -13.30 7.19
N GLU A 210 -1.99 -13.84 6.68
CA GLU A 210 -2.38 -15.25 6.81
C GLU A 210 -2.72 -15.82 5.43
N ASP A 211 -2.85 -17.15 5.34
CA ASP A 211 -3.43 -17.78 4.17
C ASP A 211 -4.94 -17.53 4.15
N ARG A 212 -5.47 -17.10 2.98
CA ARG A 212 -6.91 -17.01 2.80
C ARG A 212 -7.51 -18.40 2.63
N ASP A 213 -8.69 -18.62 3.21
CA ASP A 213 -9.46 -19.83 2.97
C ASP A 213 -9.85 -19.94 1.48
N GLY A 214 -9.42 -21.03 0.85
CA GLY A 214 -9.63 -21.24 -0.59
C GLY A 214 -8.47 -20.79 -1.48
N GLY A 215 -7.35 -20.36 -0.89
CA GLY A 215 -6.11 -19.94 -1.57
C GLY A 215 -6.00 -18.43 -1.71
N GLY A 216 -4.77 -17.93 -1.81
CA GLY A 216 -4.42 -16.52 -1.82
C GLY A 216 -3.95 -16.02 -0.45
N ALA A 217 -3.85 -14.72 -0.27
CA ALA A 217 -3.39 -14.08 0.96
C ALA A 217 -4.52 -13.28 1.64
N SER A 218 -4.39 -13.13 2.96
CA SER A 218 -5.24 -12.30 3.81
C SER A 218 -4.33 -11.34 4.58
N PHE A 219 -4.28 -10.08 4.14
CA PHE A 219 -3.54 -9.01 4.83
C PHE A 219 -4.43 -8.38 5.87
N ARG A 220 -3.98 -8.36 7.10
CA ARG A 220 -4.78 -7.97 8.26
C ARG A 220 -4.13 -6.85 9.04
N VAL A 221 -4.95 -5.89 9.47
CA VAL A 221 -4.58 -4.83 10.41
C VAL A 221 -5.61 -4.80 11.52
N TRP A 222 -5.15 -4.87 12.75
CA TRP A 222 -5.97 -4.68 13.93
C TRP A 222 -5.64 -3.35 14.59
N LEU A 223 -6.67 -2.57 14.94
CA LEU A 223 -6.58 -1.29 15.61
C LEU A 223 -7.41 -1.35 16.90
N PRO A 224 -6.89 -0.94 18.07
CA PRO A 224 -7.66 -0.93 19.31
C PRO A 224 -8.82 0.08 19.25
N GLU A 225 -9.94 -0.22 19.89
CA GLU A 225 -11.08 0.69 20.03
C GLU A 225 -10.66 1.97 20.78
N GLU A 226 -9.99 1.81 21.92
CA GLU A 226 -9.40 2.90 22.68
C GLU A 226 -7.87 2.80 22.62
N ARG A 227 -7.21 3.89 22.28
CA ARG A 227 -5.75 3.94 22.34
C ARG A 227 -5.31 3.85 23.78
N SER A 228 -4.60 2.78 24.16
CA SER A 228 -3.88 2.77 25.44
C SER A 228 -2.90 3.94 25.45
N VAL A 229 -3.17 4.94 26.29
CA VAL A 229 -2.21 6.00 26.58
C VAL A 229 -1.09 5.36 27.41
N GLY A 230 -0.24 4.60 26.73
CA GLY A 230 0.95 3.99 27.30
C GLY A 230 2.06 5.02 27.38
N ASP A 231 2.71 5.05 28.53
CA ASP A 231 3.82 5.89 28.97
C ASP A 231 4.75 6.38 27.83
N ARG A 232 4.93 7.69 27.82
CA ARG A 232 6.04 8.36 27.12
C ARG A 232 7.34 8.18 27.89
#